data_62ceaf405ff66e0cc922e0f0eb67198c
#
_entry.id   62ceaf405ff66e0cc922e0f0eb67198c
#
_cell.length_a   1.000
_cell.length_b   1.000
_cell.length_c   1.000
_cell.angle_alpha   90.00
_cell.angle_beta   90.00
_cell.angle_gamma   90.00
#
_symmetry.space_group_name_H-M   'P 1'
#
loop_
_entity.id
_entity.type
_entity.pdbx_description
1 polymer ?
#
loop_
_entity_poly.entity_id
_entity_poly.type
_entity_poly.pdbx_seq_one_letter_code
_entity_poly.pdbx_strand_id
1 'polypeptide(L)'
;MNPQFPKNPSFTKETLKKQFRLSEFLAEKIISSVAFLSIAIIFLIFIFVFKESLPLFSFGDKVKETTEIQAAQSDKAESYGAPAEDLAPETYGAEAVSNEDLEPESYGAPTEDLEPETYGAATEDLSVGSTEETPVVASENKEGADRTWSTFVSTEWVPVSDNPRFGLIALLIGTLKVTIISMLIAGPIAILAAIYTSCFASKRVKEIIKPIIEMLAAFPSVVIGFFALMVLATFFQDIFGYGSRLNAFIGGVAMALAAIPIIYTISEDALSAIPKTFTEASLALGASKAQTAFLVILPAATPGIFAALLLGVGRVFGETMIALMATGNAALVSSNPFESVRTFAATIGAEMAETVFGETHYSVLFFIGSLLFIFSFGLNALAEFYVKGKLIKKFQGK
;
A
#
# COMPACT_ATOMS: atom_id res chain seq x y z
N MET A 1 -1.61 70.08 34.46
CA MET A 1 -1.37 69.64 33.08
C MET A 1 -2.05 68.29 32.90
N ASN A 2 -3.18 68.27 32.13
CA ASN A 2 -3.99 67.07 31.91
C ASN A 2 -3.48 66.38 30.60
N PRO A 3 -3.05 65.11 30.62
CA PRO A 3 -2.61 64.48 29.40
C PRO A 3 -3.85 64.17 28.55
N GLN A 4 -3.95 64.83 27.38
CA GLN A 4 -4.94 64.50 26.35
C GLN A 4 -4.56 63.15 25.72
N PHE A 5 -5.34 62.10 26.00
CA PHE A 5 -5.29 60.87 25.24
C PHE A 5 -5.74 61.12 23.80
N PRO A 6 -5.03 60.61 22.80
CA PRO A 6 -5.45 60.76 21.40
C PRO A 6 -6.80 60.04 21.21
N LYS A 7 -7.77 60.77 20.67
CA LYS A 7 -9.10 60.24 20.31
C LYS A 7 -8.90 59.11 19.30
N ASN A 8 -9.35 57.91 19.64
CA ASN A 8 -9.39 56.78 18.72
C ASN A 8 -10.04 57.21 17.39
N PRO A 9 -9.43 56.86 16.24
CA PRO A 9 -10.03 57.15 14.94
C PRO A 9 -11.39 56.45 14.88
N SER A 10 -12.45 57.25 14.71
CA SER A 10 -13.81 56.73 14.51
C SER A 10 -13.83 55.91 13.23
N PHE A 11 -14.07 54.59 13.35
CA PHE A 11 -14.31 53.71 12.21
C PHE A 11 -15.61 54.15 11.52
N THR A 12 -15.48 54.91 10.45
CA THR A 12 -16.60 55.29 9.57
C THR A 12 -16.86 54.17 8.57
N LYS A 13 -18.11 53.99 8.15
CA LYS A 13 -18.49 53.01 7.10
C LYS A 13 -17.67 53.15 5.80
N GLU A 14 -17.07 54.29 5.56
CA GLU A 14 -16.22 54.55 4.39
C GLU A 14 -14.82 53.93 4.51
N THR A 15 -14.27 53.80 5.74
CA THR A 15 -12.99 53.11 5.97
C THR A 15 -13.11 51.58 5.86
N LEU A 16 -14.32 51.06 5.84
CA LEU A 16 -14.63 49.62 5.67
C LEU A 16 -14.90 49.23 4.21
N LYS A 17 -14.86 50.18 3.25
CA LYS A 17 -14.96 49.80 1.84
C LYS A 17 -13.73 49.00 1.44
N LYS A 18 -13.97 47.74 1.11
CA LYS A 18 -12.96 46.82 0.60
C LYS A 18 -12.28 47.47 -0.63
N GLN A 19 -11.07 47.99 -0.45
CA GLN A 19 -10.31 48.53 -1.58
C GLN A 19 -9.85 47.34 -2.43
N PHE A 20 -10.11 47.41 -3.74
CA PHE A 20 -9.64 46.41 -4.68
C PHE A 20 -8.11 46.46 -4.76
N ARG A 21 -7.44 45.42 -4.22
CA ARG A 21 -6.00 45.27 -4.32
C ARG A 21 -5.71 44.22 -5.38
N LEU A 22 -5.08 44.61 -6.47
CA LEU A 22 -4.76 43.75 -7.59
C LEU A 22 -3.94 42.53 -7.13
N SER A 23 -3.03 42.71 -6.17
CA SER A 23 -2.21 41.64 -5.59
C SER A 23 -3.04 40.60 -4.85
N GLU A 24 -4.07 41.01 -4.08
CA GLU A 24 -4.96 40.08 -3.37
C GLU A 24 -5.85 39.33 -4.36
N PHE A 25 -6.35 40.00 -5.39
CA PHE A 25 -7.13 39.35 -6.43
C PHE A 25 -6.32 38.35 -7.24
N LEU A 26 -5.08 38.69 -7.62
CA LEU A 26 -4.18 37.75 -8.31
C LEU A 26 -3.82 36.57 -7.43
N ALA A 27 -3.50 36.78 -6.16
CA ALA A 27 -3.20 35.70 -5.21
C ALA A 27 -4.40 34.76 -5.04
N GLU A 28 -5.62 35.29 -4.86
CA GLU A 28 -6.84 34.50 -4.76
C GLU A 28 -7.08 33.66 -6.02
N LYS A 29 -6.89 34.24 -7.21
CA LYS A 29 -7.05 33.53 -8.48
C LYS A 29 -6.00 32.47 -8.71
N ILE A 30 -4.75 32.73 -8.37
CA ILE A 30 -3.65 31.73 -8.46
C ILE A 30 -3.93 30.58 -7.50
N ILE A 31 -4.25 30.86 -6.24
CA ILE A 31 -4.54 29.80 -5.24
C ILE A 31 -5.74 28.97 -5.68
N SER A 32 -6.82 29.61 -6.14
CA SER A 32 -8.01 28.93 -6.65
C SER A 32 -7.71 28.06 -7.88
N SER A 33 -6.86 28.54 -8.81
CA SER A 33 -6.46 27.78 -10.00
C SER A 33 -5.61 26.57 -9.64
N VAL A 34 -4.67 26.69 -8.69
CA VAL A 34 -3.85 25.58 -8.19
C VAL A 34 -4.72 24.55 -7.49
N ALA A 35 -5.67 24.98 -6.66
CA ALA A 35 -6.61 24.07 -6.00
C ALA A 35 -7.49 23.32 -7.03
N PHE A 36 -8.01 24.00 -8.03
CA PHE A 36 -8.77 23.37 -9.11
C PHE A 36 -7.91 22.37 -9.92
N LEU A 37 -6.67 22.77 -10.25
CA LEU A 37 -5.74 21.89 -10.96
C LEU A 37 -5.44 20.62 -10.16
N SER A 38 -5.22 20.73 -8.85
CA SER A 38 -4.99 19.57 -7.98
C SER A 38 -6.17 18.60 -7.99
N ILE A 39 -7.40 19.12 -7.88
CA ILE A 39 -8.62 18.30 -7.97
C ILE A 39 -8.73 17.63 -9.35
N ALA A 40 -8.48 18.38 -10.42
CA ALA A 40 -8.52 17.87 -11.79
C ALA A 40 -7.51 16.74 -12.02
N ILE A 41 -6.28 16.86 -11.48
CA ILE A 41 -5.26 15.82 -11.56
C ILE A 41 -5.71 14.55 -10.84
N ILE A 42 -6.30 14.66 -9.64
CA ILE A 42 -6.82 13.50 -8.89
C ILE A 42 -7.89 12.77 -9.70
N PHE A 43 -8.85 13.51 -10.30
CA PHE A 43 -9.87 12.94 -11.16
C PHE A 43 -9.28 12.28 -12.42
N LEU A 44 -8.28 12.90 -13.03
CA LEU A 44 -7.61 12.36 -14.21
C LEU A 44 -6.89 11.04 -13.89
N ILE A 45 -6.19 10.96 -12.77
CA ILE A 45 -5.55 9.73 -12.29
C ILE A 45 -6.60 8.64 -12.08
N PHE A 46 -7.71 8.97 -11.42
CA PHE A 46 -8.81 8.01 -11.20
C PHE A 46 -9.40 7.50 -12.52
N ILE A 47 -9.70 8.40 -13.46
CA ILE A 47 -10.21 8.04 -14.78
C ILE A 47 -9.21 7.16 -15.52
N PHE A 48 -7.93 7.47 -15.47
CA PHE A 48 -6.87 6.68 -16.10
C PHE A 48 -6.82 5.27 -15.52
N VAL A 49 -6.70 5.15 -14.19
CA VAL A 49 -6.60 3.84 -13.51
C VAL A 49 -7.85 2.99 -13.76
N PHE A 50 -9.03 3.61 -13.72
CA PHE A 50 -10.29 2.92 -14.00
C PHE A 50 -10.39 2.48 -15.46
N LYS A 51 -9.96 3.33 -16.42
CA LYS A 51 -9.94 3.00 -17.84
C LYS A 51 -9.09 1.77 -18.14
N GLU A 52 -7.91 1.67 -17.52
CA GLU A 52 -7.02 0.51 -17.71
C GLU A 52 -7.58 -0.79 -17.08
N SER A 53 -8.52 -0.68 -16.15
CA SER A 53 -9.25 -1.84 -15.61
C SER A 53 -10.45 -2.28 -16.46
N LEU A 54 -10.96 -1.44 -17.38
CA LEU A 54 -12.15 -1.74 -18.19
C LEU A 54 -12.02 -3.00 -19.06
N PRO A 55 -10.84 -3.35 -19.64
CA PRO A 55 -10.72 -4.57 -20.43
C PRO A 55 -11.12 -5.84 -19.67
N LEU A 56 -11.04 -5.84 -18.31
CA LEU A 56 -11.49 -6.98 -17.50
C LEU A 56 -13.00 -7.24 -17.62
N PHE A 57 -13.78 -6.21 -17.87
CA PHE A 57 -15.24 -6.33 -17.98
C PHE A 57 -15.72 -6.68 -19.40
N SER A 58 -14.82 -6.60 -20.40
CA SER A 58 -15.12 -6.89 -21.82
C SER A 58 -14.58 -8.25 -22.30
N PHE A 59 -14.22 -9.16 -21.39
CA PHE A 59 -13.64 -10.47 -21.72
C PHE A 59 -14.52 -11.36 -22.62
N GLY A 60 -15.83 -11.12 -22.69
CA GLY A 60 -16.74 -11.91 -23.53
C GLY A 60 -16.51 -11.74 -25.03
N ASP A 61 -16.00 -10.60 -25.48
CA ASP A 61 -15.91 -10.28 -26.91
C ASP A 61 -14.51 -10.54 -27.48
N LYS A 62 -13.43 -10.35 -26.74
CA LYS A 62 -12.07 -10.54 -27.26
C LYS A 62 -11.65 -11.99 -27.46
N VAL A 63 -12.20 -12.94 -26.71
CA VAL A 63 -11.93 -14.37 -26.90
C VAL A 63 -12.42 -14.85 -28.24
N LYS A 64 -13.55 -14.31 -28.76
CA LYS A 64 -14.05 -14.66 -30.10
C LYS A 64 -13.13 -14.16 -31.21
N GLU A 65 -12.63 -12.93 -31.10
CA GLU A 65 -11.78 -12.31 -32.11
C GLU A 65 -10.40 -13.00 -32.23
N THR A 66 -9.81 -13.40 -31.10
CA THR A 66 -8.52 -14.12 -31.09
C THR A 66 -8.67 -15.54 -31.62
N THR A 67 -9.78 -16.22 -31.32
CA THR A 67 -10.08 -17.57 -31.83
C THR A 67 -10.34 -17.55 -33.33
N GLU A 68 -11.01 -16.53 -33.85
CA GLU A 68 -11.24 -16.37 -35.29
C GLU A 68 -9.95 -16.03 -36.04
N ILE A 69 -9.04 -15.23 -35.45
CA ILE A 69 -7.73 -14.92 -36.05
C ILE A 69 -6.82 -16.16 -36.07
N GLN A 70 -6.81 -16.96 -35.01
CA GLN A 70 -6.04 -18.21 -34.96
C GLN A 70 -6.59 -19.27 -35.89
N ALA A 71 -7.90 -19.42 -35.98
CA ALA A 71 -8.54 -20.31 -36.96
C ALA A 71 -8.25 -19.89 -38.41
N ALA A 72 -8.30 -18.59 -38.71
CA ALA A 72 -7.96 -18.06 -40.03
C ALA A 72 -6.45 -18.16 -40.39
N GLN A 73 -5.58 -18.24 -39.38
CA GLN A 73 -4.14 -18.46 -39.57
C GLN A 73 -3.81 -19.95 -39.76
N SER A 74 -4.53 -20.87 -39.09
CA SER A 74 -4.34 -22.31 -39.26
C SER A 74 -4.79 -22.77 -40.66
N ASP A 75 -5.92 -22.25 -41.17
CA ASP A 75 -6.37 -22.52 -42.52
C ASP A 75 -5.44 -21.99 -43.61
N LYS A 76 -4.67 -20.94 -43.34
CA LYS A 76 -3.61 -20.45 -44.23
C LYS A 76 -2.31 -21.25 -44.18
N ALA A 77 -2.00 -21.89 -43.04
CA ALA A 77 -0.79 -22.69 -42.88
C ALA A 77 -0.88 -24.04 -43.62
N GLU A 78 -2.07 -24.60 -43.84
CA GLU A 78 -2.25 -25.84 -44.57
C GLU A 78 -2.17 -25.67 -46.11
N SER A 79 -2.16 -24.41 -46.61
CA SER A 79 -2.14 -24.12 -48.09
C SER A 79 -0.72 -23.92 -48.65
N TYR A 80 0.34 -23.96 -47.87
CA TYR A 80 1.71 -23.82 -48.36
C TYR A 80 2.50 -25.11 -48.18
N GLY A 81 2.09 -26.16 -48.86
CA GLY A 81 2.91 -27.33 -49.17
C GLY A 81 3.72 -27.04 -50.43
N ALA A 82 4.96 -26.53 -50.32
CA ALA A 82 5.92 -26.49 -51.41
C ALA A 82 7.08 -27.43 -51.12
N PRO A 83 7.63 -28.14 -52.13
CA PRO A 83 8.59 -29.21 -51.90
C PRO A 83 9.97 -28.67 -51.48
N ALA A 84 10.63 -29.39 -50.61
CA ALA A 84 11.96 -29.14 -50.14
C ALA A 84 12.97 -29.22 -51.32
N GLU A 85 13.64 -28.11 -51.64
CA GLU A 85 14.92 -28.12 -52.36
C GLU A 85 16.06 -28.03 -51.38
N ASP A 86 17.01 -28.94 -51.57
CA ASP A 86 18.24 -29.10 -50.81
C ASP A 86 19.05 -27.79 -50.75
N LEU A 87 19.16 -27.20 -49.55
CA LEU A 87 20.16 -26.20 -49.24
C LEU A 87 21.22 -26.79 -48.30
N ALA A 88 22.42 -27.04 -48.83
CA ALA A 88 23.58 -27.43 -48.05
C ALA A 88 23.97 -26.34 -47.03
N PRO A 89 24.46 -26.70 -45.82
CA PRO A 89 24.85 -25.74 -44.80
C PRO A 89 26.13 -24.97 -45.23
N GLU A 90 26.04 -23.65 -45.30
CA GLU A 90 27.22 -22.81 -45.46
C GLU A 90 28.05 -22.79 -44.19
N THR A 91 29.27 -23.28 -44.28
CA THR A 91 30.31 -23.26 -43.23
C THR A 91 30.90 -21.87 -43.11
N TYR A 92 30.55 -21.11 -42.09
CA TYR A 92 31.28 -19.91 -41.73
C TYR A 92 32.62 -20.29 -41.07
N GLY A 93 33.72 -19.88 -41.75
CA GLY A 93 35.07 -20.10 -41.28
C GLY A 93 35.37 -19.35 -39.99
N ALA A 94 35.85 -20.10 -38.99
CA ALA A 94 36.45 -19.56 -37.79
C ALA A 94 37.89 -19.13 -38.08
N GLU A 95 38.16 -17.86 -38.06
CA GLU A 95 39.56 -17.36 -37.97
C GLU A 95 40.08 -17.58 -36.54
N ALA A 96 41.14 -18.35 -36.46
CA ALA A 96 41.89 -18.61 -35.23
C ALA A 96 42.67 -17.33 -34.83
N VAL A 97 42.31 -16.73 -33.69
CA VAL A 97 43.13 -15.74 -33.01
C VAL A 97 44.07 -16.46 -32.06
N SER A 98 45.36 -16.34 -32.30
CA SER A 98 46.48 -16.88 -31.52
C SER A 98 46.53 -16.25 -30.13
N ASN A 99 46.46 -17.10 -29.09
CA ASN A 99 46.80 -16.73 -27.73
C ASN A 99 48.32 -16.68 -27.57
N GLU A 100 48.85 -15.49 -27.39
CA GLU A 100 50.16 -15.29 -26.75
C GLU A 100 50.00 -14.17 -25.70
N ASP A 101 50.52 -14.47 -24.50
CA ASP A 101 50.79 -13.54 -23.38
C ASP A 101 49.63 -13.01 -22.54
N LEU A 102 49.16 -13.83 -21.58
CA LEU A 102 48.72 -13.37 -20.25
C LEU A 102 49.09 -14.41 -19.20
N GLU A 103 50.10 -14.13 -18.37
CA GLU A 103 50.43 -14.92 -17.19
C GLU A 103 49.32 -14.83 -16.11
N PRO A 104 48.94 -15.93 -15.42
CA PRO A 104 47.98 -15.88 -14.34
C PRO A 104 48.65 -15.51 -13.02
N GLU A 105 48.23 -14.45 -12.38
CA GLU A 105 48.56 -14.16 -10.99
C GLU A 105 47.98 -15.19 -10.05
N SER A 106 48.88 -15.86 -9.31
CA SER A 106 48.61 -16.87 -8.30
C SER A 106 48.09 -16.22 -7.00
N TYR A 107 46.82 -16.40 -6.66
CA TYR A 107 46.32 -16.24 -5.29
C TYR A 107 46.25 -17.61 -4.61
N GLY A 108 47.01 -17.73 -3.51
CA GLY A 108 47.10 -18.94 -2.71
C GLY A 108 45.78 -19.38 -2.08
N ALA A 109 45.50 -20.65 -2.21
CA ALA A 109 44.39 -21.35 -1.54
C ALA A 109 44.82 -21.77 -0.12
N PRO A 110 43.97 -21.73 0.87
CA PRO A 110 44.06 -22.59 2.04
C PRO A 110 43.29 -23.87 1.78
N THR A 111 44.01 -24.96 1.94
CA THR A 111 43.51 -26.34 2.01
C THR A 111 42.79 -26.58 3.31
N GLU A 112 41.50 -26.94 3.28
CA GLU A 112 40.86 -27.77 4.30
C GLU A 112 40.00 -28.82 3.60
N ASP A 113 40.26 -30.06 3.96
CA ASP A 113 39.64 -31.26 3.47
C ASP A 113 38.14 -31.32 3.86
N LEU A 114 37.27 -31.27 2.86
CA LEU A 114 35.87 -31.65 3.00
C LEU A 114 35.60 -32.84 2.12
N GLU A 115 35.43 -34.00 2.74
CA GLU A 115 35.00 -35.22 2.07
C GLU A 115 33.59 -35.05 1.47
N PRO A 116 33.31 -35.53 0.24
CA PRO A 116 31.97 -35.43 -0.34
C PRO A 116 31.06 -36.50 0.29
N GLU A 117 29.97 -36.05 0.95
CA GLU A 117 28.91 -36.94 1.36
C GLU A 117 28.19 -37.53 0.13
N THR A 118 28.29 -38.85 0.00
CA THR A 118 27.63 -39.63 -1.03
C THR A 118 26.16 -39.80 -0.70
N TYR A 119 25.29 -39.08 -1.40
CA TYR A 119 23.85 -39.39 -1.39
C TYR A 119 23.60 -40.67 -2.21
N GLY A 120 23.11 -41.71 -1.53
CA GLY A 120 22.78 -42.99 -2.10
C GLY A 120 21.69 -42.90 -3.17
N ALA A 121 22.04 -43.32 -4.37
CA ALA A 121 21.09 -43.58 -5.44
C ALA A 121 20.36 -44.87 -5.18
N ALA A 122 19.06 -44.82 -4.93
CA ALA A 122 18.18 -45.98 -5.03
C ALA A 122 17.86 -46.18 -6.51
N THR A 123 18.46 -47.22 -7.09
CA THR A 123 18.08 -47.74 -8.41
C THR A 123 16.89 -48.68 -8.22
N GLU A 124 15.68 -48.19 -8.56
CA GLU A 124 14.55 -49.07 -8.83
C GLU A 124 14.46 -49.34 -10.33
N ASP A 125 14.52 -50.60 -10.68
CA ASP A 125 14.29 -51.19 -11.99
C ASP A 125 12.88 -50.83 -12.50
N LEU A 126 12.78 -49.95 -13.50
CA LEU A 126 11.57 -49.79 -14.26
C LEU A 126 11.66 -50.54 -15.59
N SER A 127 11.05 -51.72 -15.61
CA SER A 127 10.80 -52.51 -16.81
C SER A 127 9.99 -51.68 -17.83
N VAL A 128 10.52 -51.58 -19.04
CA VAL A 128 9.85 -50.99 -20.20
C VAL A 128 8.63 -51.83 -20.58
N GLY A 129 7.46 -51.42 -20.17
CA GLY A 129 6.19 -51.85 -20.69
C GLY A 129 5.79 -50.96 -21.89
N SER A 130 5.69 -51.56 -23.06
CA SER A 130 5.12 -50.96 -24.24
C SER A 130 3.69 -50.55 -23.99
N THR A 131 3.44 -49.22 -23.88
CA THR A 131 2.08 -48.66 -23.79
C THR A 131 1.70 -48.12 -25.13
N GLU A 132 0.62 -48.64 -25.66
CA GLU A 132 -0.09 -48.17 -26.86
C GLU A 132 -0.36 -46.69 -26.76
N GLU A 133 -0.05 -45.97 -27.85
CA GLU A 133 -0.48 -44.57 -28.04
C GLU A 133 -2.00 -44.51 -28.12
N THR A 134 -2.64 -44.16 -26.99
CA THR A 134 -4.00 -43.69 -27.04
C THR A 134 -3.99 -42.27 -27.56
N PRO A 135 -4.80 -41.91 -28.60
CA PRO A 135 -4.88 -40.55 -29.08
C PRO A 135 -5.39 -39.66 -27.93
N VAL A 136 -4.59 -38.67 -27.57
CA VAL A 136 -5.01 -37.61 -26.67
C VAL A 136 -6.17 -36.88 -27.33
N VAL A 137 -7.38 -37.25 -26.95
CA VAL A 137 -8.60 -36.52 -27.31
C VAL A 137 -8.42 -35.16 -26.64
N ALA A 138 -8.18 -34.14 -27.49
CA ALA A 138 -8.22 -32.76 -27.04
C ALA A 138 -9.60 -32.52 -26.42
N SER A 139 -9.65 -32.48 -25.09
CA SER A 139 -10.85 -32.08 -24.39
C SER A 139 -11.18 -30.65 -24.81
N GLU A 140 -12.21 -30.49 -25.62
CA GLU A 140 -12.76 -29.19 -25.98
C GLU A 140 -12.97 -28.36 -24.73
N ASN A 141 -12.19 -27.29 -24.64
CA ASN A 141 -12.30 -26.27 -23.59
C ASN A 141 -13.64 -25.52 -23.75
N LYS A 142 -14.73 -26.08 -23.24
CA LYS A 142 -16.02 -25.39 -23.06
C LYS A 142 -16.07 -24.50 -21.80
N GLU A 143 -14.94 -24.22 -21.17
CA GLU A 143 -14.86 -23.48 -19.90
C GLU A 143 -14.53 -21.99 -20.02
N GLY A 144 -14.55 -21.41 -21.23
CA GLY A 144 -14.08 -20.01 -21.42
C GLY A 144 -15.00 -18.90 -20.90
N ALA A 145 -16.31 -19.17 -20.70
CA ALA A 145 -17.28 -18.13 -20.39
C ALA A 145 -17.60 -17.95 -18.89
N ASP A 146 -17.45 -19.02 -18.08
CA ASP A 146 -17.79 -18.98 -16.64
C ASP A 146 -16.63 -18.58 -15.72
N ARG A 147 -15.43 -18.38 -16.26
CA ARG A 147 -14.20 -18.18 -15.48
C ARG A 147 -14.02 -16.80 -14.86
N THR A 148 -14.67 -15.77 -15.37
CA THR A 148 -14.25 -14.39 -15.05
C THR A 148 -14.52 -13.99 -13.59
N TRP A 149 -15.69 -14.23 -13.07
CA TRP A 149 -16.04 -13.84 -11.69
C TRP A 149 -15.58 -14.84 -10.63
N SER A 150 -15.63 -16.14 -10.92
CA SER A 150 -15.13 -17.17 -10.01
C SER A 150 -13.62 -17.05 -9.77
N THR A 151 -12.85 -16.60 -10.74
CA THR A 151 -11.41 -16.36 -10.65
C THR A 151 -11.08 -15.24 -9.67
N PHE A 152 -11.88 -14.17 -9.64
CA PHE A 152 -11.69 -13.05 -8.71
C PHE A 152 -12.13 -13.34 -7.27
N VAL A 153 -13.10 -14.23 -7.11
CA VAL A 153 -13.60 -14.67 -5.79
C VAL A 153 -12.73 -15.79 -5.20
N SER A 154 -11.76 -16.32 -5.95
CA SER A 154 -10.85 -17.35 -5.46
C SER A 154 -9.98 -16.85 -4.31
N THR A 155 -9.46 -17.77 -3.52
CA THR A 155 -8.55 -17.49 -2.41
C THR A 155 -7.07 -17.64 -2.80
N GLU A 156 -6.80 -17.99 -4.06
CA GLU A 156 -5.46 -18.21 -4.57
C GLU A 156 -5.04 -17.11 -5.54
N TRP A 157 -3.83 -16.59 -5.36
CA TRP A 157 -3.22 -15.63 -6.26
C TRP A 157 -2.08 -16.31 -7.02
N VAL A 158 -2.33 -16.71 -8.25
CA VAL A 158 -1.37 -17.36 -9.17
C VAL A 158 -1.54 -16.74 -10.55
N PRO A 159 -1.02 -15.52 -10.79
CA PRO A 159 -1.24 -14.79 -12.05
C PRO A 159 -0.50 -15.38 -13.25
N VAL A 160 0.67 -16.02 -13.00
CA VAL A 160 1.53 -16.60 -14.02
C VAL A 160 1.38 -18.12 -13.99
N SER A 161 0.39 -18.65 -14.68
CA SER A 161 0.17 -20.09 -14.85
C SER A 161 -0.69 -20.34 -16.08
N ASP A 162 -0.76 -21.58 -16.55
CA ASP A 162 -1.64 -21.99 -17.65
C ASP A 162 -3.13 -21.73 -17.33
N ASN A 163 -3.49 -21.68 -16.03
CA ASN A 163 -4.81 -21.31 -15.54
C ASN A 163 -4.66 -20.18 -14.50
N PRO A 164 -4.56 -18.91 -14.94
CA PRO A 164 -4.34 -17.79 -14.01
C PRO A 164 -5.50 -17.64 -13.02
N ARG A 165 -5.18 -17.47 -11.74
CA ARG A 165 -6.13 -17.23 -10.65
C ARG A 165 -5.81 -15.91 -9.97
N PHE A 166 -6.79 -15.03 -9.90
CA PHE A 166 -6.67 -13.68 -9.33
C PHE A 166 -7.48 -13.55 -8.04
N GLY A 167 -7.09 -14.26 -6.99
CA GLY A 167 -7.79 -14.33 -5.71
C GLY A 167 -7.76 -13.03 -4.93
N LEU A 168 -8.63 -12.08 -5.26
CA LEU A 168 -8.73 -10.78 -4.57
C LEU A 168 -9.13 -10.90 -3.09
N ILE A 169 -9.83 -11.98 -2.71
CA ILE A 169 -10.25 -12.19 -1.32
C ILE A 169 -9.04 -12.40 -0.41
N ALA A 170 -8.04 -13.17 -0.84
CA ALA A 170 -6.82 -13.36 -0.06
C ALA A 170 -6.09 -12.04 0.19
N LEU A 171 -5.98 -11.21 -0.84
CA LEU A 171 -5.33 -9.89 -0.77
C LEU A 171 -6.12 -8.91 0.13
N LEU A 172 -7.46 -8.94 0.03
CA LEU A 172 -8.32 -8.12 0.88
C LEU A 172 -8.18 -8.49 2.36
N ILE A 173 -8.26 -9.79 2.67
CA ILE A 173 -8.10 -10.29 4.03
C ILE A 173 -6.71 -9.96 4.57
N GLY A 174 -5.65 -10.15 3.76
CA GLY A 174 -4.29 -9.76 4.13
C GLY A 174 -4.16 -8.27 4.43
N THR A 175 -4.70 -7.41 3.57
CA THR A 175 -4.70 -5.96 3.75
C THR A 175 -5.44 -5.55 5.04
N LEU A 176 -6.65 -6.09 5.26
CA LEU A 176 -7.43 -5.80 6.46
C LEU A 176 -6.74 -6.30 7.73
N LYS A 177 -6.18 -7.52 7.71
CA LYS A 177 -5.47 -8.11 8.85
C LYS A 177 -4.31 -7.23 9.30
N VAL A 178 -3.42 -6.86 8.37
CA VAL A 178 -2.26 -6.00 8.69
C VAL A 178 -2.70 -4.62 9.15
N THR A 179 -3.73 -4.05 8.52
CA THR A 179 -4.29 -2.75 8.91
C THR A 179 -4.84 -2.78 10.33
N ILE A 180 -5.61 -3.81 10.69
CA ILE A 180 -6.16 -3.95 12.05
C ILE A 180 -5.04 -4.08 13.07
N ILE A 181 -4.04 -4.95 12.83
CA ILE A 181 -2.90 -5.13 13.74
C ILE A 181 -2.15 -3.80 13.92
N SER A 182 -1.87 -3.11 12.82
CA SER A 182 -1.19 -1.81 12.85
C SER A 182 -1.96 -0.77 13.67
N MET A 183 -3.27 -0.67 13.45
CA MET A 183 -4.12 0.32 14.15
C MET A 183 -4.32 0.00 15.62
N LEU A 184 -4.36 -1.29 16.00
CA LEU A 184 -4.42 -1.71 17.40
C LEU A 184 -3.16 -1.31 18.18
N ILE A 185 -2.03 -1.19 17.51
CA ILE A 185 -0.74 -0.76 18.09
C ILE A 185 -0.60 0.77 18.00
N ALA A 186 -0.72 1.32 16.80
CA ALA A 186 -0.48 2.74 16.54
C ALA A 186 -1.51 3.66 17.21
N GLY A 187 -2.78 3.30 17.18
CA GLY A 187 -3.86 4.12 17.71
C GLY A 187 -3.69 4.45 19.20
N PRO A 188 -3.63 3.46 20.10
CA PRO A 188 -3.44 3.71 21.51
C PRO A 188 -2.14 4.47 21.82
N ILE A 189 -1.02 4.08 21.22
CA ILE A 189 0.29 4.71 21.45
C ILE A 189 0.26 6.18 21.04
N ALA A 190 -0.21 6.47 19.84
CA ALA A 190 -0.25 7.83 19.31
C ALA A 190 -1.21 8.73 20.09
N ILE A 191 -2.42 8.23 20.43
CA ILE A 191 -3.42 9.00 21.20
C ILE A 191 -2.91 9.28 22.62
N LEU A 192 -2.33 8.30 23.31
CA LEU A 192 -1.77 8.49 24.64
C LEU A 192 -0.60 9.49 24.60
N ALA A 193 0.27 9.40 23.60
CA ALA A 193 1.35 10.37 23.41
C ALA A 193 0.80 11.79 23.14
N ALA A 194 -0.26 11.91 22.33
CA ALA A 194 -0.91 13.19 22.05
C ALA A 194 -1.58 13.80 23.32
N ILE A 195 -2.25 12.98 24.14
CA ILE A 195 -2.82 13.42 25.41
C ILE A 195 -1.71 13.88 26.35
N TYR A 196 -0.61 13.12 26.47
CA TYR A 196 0.52 13.50 27.29
C TYR A 196 1.09 14.86 26.85
N THR A 197 1.36 15.02 25.57
CA THR A 197 1.97 16.24 25.01
C THR A 197 1.06 17.44 25.14
N SER A 198 -0.26 17.26 24.90
CA SER A 198 -1.23 18.35 24.95
C SER A 198 -1.57 18.78 26.39
N CYS A 199 -1.81 17.82 27.30
CA CYS A 199 -2.39 18.09 28.63
C CYS A 199 -1.39 18.11 29.77
N PHE A 200 -0.27 17.36 29.68
CA PHE A 200 0.66 17.16 30.82
C PHE A 200 2.06 17.71 30.60
N ALA A 201 2.55 17.72 29.34
CA ALA A 201 3.92 18.09 29.05
C ALA A 201 4.18 19.58 29.26
N SER A 202 5.34 19.90 29.83
CA SER A 202 5.83 21.29 29.87
C SER A 202 6.18 21.78 28.48
N LYS A 203 6.24 23.10 28.27
CA LYS A 203 6.58 23.67 26.95
C LYS A 203 7.87 23.13 26.37
N ARG A 204 8.92 23.00 27.20
CA ARG A 204 10.23 22.46 26.76
C ARG A 204 10.14 21.01 26.31
N VAL A 205 9.37 20.20 27.01
CA VAL A 205 9.16 18.78 26.67
C VAL A 205 8.36 18.65 25.37
N LYS A 206 7.32 19.48 25.19
CA LYS A 206 6.54 19.53 23.96
C LYS A 206 7.38 19.92 22.75
N GLU A 207 8.25 20.93 22.88
CA GLU A 207 9.18 21.39 21.85
C GLU A 207 10.23 20.34 21.44
N ILE A 208 10.46 19.34 22.27
CA ILE A 208 11.38 18.22 21.97
C ILE A 208 10.62 17.02 21.41
N ILE A 209 9.52 16.61 22.05
CA ILE A 209 8.77 15.38 21.66
C ILE A 209 8.13 15.55 20.28
N LYS A 210 7.49 16.70 20.00
CA LYS A 210 6.79 16.91 18.73
C LYS A 210 7.71 16.74 17.52
N PRO A 211 8.87 17.40 17.43
CA PRO A 211 9.83 17.17 16.34
C PRO A 211 10.35 15.74 16.26
N ILE A 212 10.60 15.07 17.40
CA ILE A 212 11.08 13.68 17.38
C ILE A 212 10.05 12.74 16.73
N ILE A 213 8.78 12.90 17.08
CA ILE A 213 7.71 12.08 16.47
C ILE A 213 7.54 12.46 14.99
N GLU A 214 7.61 13.76 14.65
CA GLU A 214 7.53 14.22 13.26
C GLU A 214 8.71 13.74 12.41
N MET A 215 9.90 13.61 12.97
CA MET A 215 11.05 13.01 12.29
C MET A 215 10.80 11.55 11.91
N LEU A 216 10.03 10.79 12.69
CA LEU A 216 9.66 9.42 12.34
C LEU A 216 8.81 9.38 11.05
N ALA A 217 7.99 10.41 10.80
CA ALA A 217 7.23 10.53 9.56
C ALA A 217 8.11 10.82 8.33
N ALA A 218 9.31 11.38 8.54
CA ALA A 218 10.25 11.69 7.46
C ALA A 218 11.05 10.47 6.97
N PHE A 219 11.03 9.35 7.72
CA PHE A 219 11.72 8.14 7.27
C PHE A 219 11.05 7.57 6.01
N PRO A 220 11.84 7.26 4.95
CA PRO A 220 11.32 6.54 3.80
C PRO A 220 10.73 5.18 4.22
N SER A 221 9.57 4.81 3.67
CA SER A 221 8.89 3.55 3.99
C SER A 221 9.77 2.32 3.71
N VAL A 222 10.63 2.39 2.69
CA VAL A 222 11.64 1.36 2.38
C VAL A 222 12.59 1.13 3.56
N VAL A 223 13.03 2.19 4.23
CA VAL A 223 13.94 2.08 5.39
C VAL A 223 13.24 1.42 6.56
N ILE A 224 11.98 1.77 6.82
CA ILE A 224 11.17 1.14 7.87
C ILE A 224 10.94 -0.34 7.52
N GLY A 225 10.62 -0.66 6.26
CA GLY A 225 10.45 -2.02 5.76
C GLY A 225 11.72 -2.85 5.90
N PHE A 226 12.86 -2.28 5.54
CA PHE A 226 14.17 -2.94 5.70
C PHE A 226 14.54 -3.17 7.18
N PHE A 227 14.29 -2.19 8.04
CA PHE A 227 14.45 -2.35 9.49
C PHE A 227 13.54 -3.46 10.02
N ALA A 228 12.29 -3.53 9.57
CA ALA A 228 11.37 -4.59 9.95
C ALA A 228 11.87 -5.96 9.48
N LEU A 229 12.35 -6.07 8.26
CA LEU A 229 12.89 -7.29 7.68
C LEU A 229 14.12 -7.79 8.42
N MET A 230 15.08 -6.91 8.72
CA MET A 230 16.38 -7.30 9.28
C MET A 230 16.37 -7.42 10.80
N VAL A 231 15.66 -6.51 11.49
CA VAL A 231 15.71 -6.40 12.95
C VAL A 231 14.44 -6.90 13.61
N LEU A 232 13.27 -6.29 13.28
CA LEU A 232 12.03 -6.60 13.99
C LEU A 232 11.59 -8.05 13.79
N ALA A 233 11.73 -8.57 12.58
CA ALA A 233 11.30 -9.93 12.26
C ALA A 233 12.05 -10.97 13.08
N THR A 234 13.37 -10.85 13.18
CA THR A 234 14.21 -11.75 14.00
C THR A 234 13.95 -11.53 15.50
N PHE A 235 13.93 -10.29 15.95
CA PHE A 235 13.70 -9.96 17.36
C PHE A 235 12.38 -10.54 17.90
N PHE A 236 11.29 -10.36 17.17
CA PHE A 236 10.00 -10.87 17.60
C PHE A 236 9.87 -12.39 17.42
N GLN A 237 10.54 -12.98 16.41
CA GLN A 237 10.59 -14.43 16.26
C GLN A 237 11.30 -15.10 17.44
N ASP A 238 12.39 -14.52 17.90
CA ASP A 238 13.13 -15.04 19.07
C ASP A 238 12.31 -14.95 20.36
N ILE A 239 11.46 -13.94 20.50
CA ILE A 239 10.60 -13.77 21.69
C ILE A 239 9.39 -14.68 21.65
N PHE A 240 8.68 -14.77 20.51
CA PHE A 240 7.38 -15.46 20.43
C PHE A 240 7.48 -16.87 19.87
N GLY A 241 8.60 -17.27 19.27
CA GLY A 241 8.85 -18.62 18.78
C GLY A 241 7.96 -19.05 17.59
N TYR A 242 7.42 -18.12 16.80
CA TYR A 242 6.58 -18.47 15.65
C TYR A 242 7.40 -18.95 14.44
N GLY A 243 6.80 -19.81 13.60
CA GLY A 243 7.51 -20.46 12.50
C GLY A 243 7.86 -19.56 11.33
N SER A 244 6.97 -18.64 10.92
CA SER A 244 7.19 -17.75 9.78
C SER A 244 7.79 -16.42 10.22
N ARG A 245 9.04 -16.17 9.87
CA ARG A 245 9.76 -14.94 10.24
C ARG A 245 9.07 -13.67 9.74
N LEU A 246 8.59 -13.66 8.50
CA LEU A 246 7.85 -12.57 7.90
C LEU A 246 6.36 -12.93 7.89
N ASN A 247 5.53 -12.11 8.52
CA ASN A 247 4.13 -12.41 8.75
C ASN A 247 3.30 -11.14 8.94
N ALA A 248 1.99 -11.30 9.08
CA ALA A 248 1.06 -10.17 9.25
C ALA A 248 1.34 -9.34 10.51
N PHE A 249 1.80 -9.97 11.60
CA PHE A 249 2.12 -9.27 12.83
C PHE A 249 3.31 -8.33 12.65
N ILE A 250 4.41 -8.80 12.04
CA ILE A 250 5.60 -7.98 11.77
C ILE A 250 5.26 -6.84 10.80
N GLY A 251 4.52 -7.14 9.72
CA GLY A 251 4.01 -6.09 8.82
C GLY A 251 3.18 -5.05 9.56
N GLY A 252 2.28 -5.49 10.45
CA GLY A 252 1.45 -4.61 11.26
C GLY A 252 2.25 -3.75 12.23
N VAL A 253 3.25 -4.31 12.93
CA VAL A 253 4.15 -3.57 13.82
C VAL A 253 4.94 -2.51 13.05
N ALA A 254 5.51 -2.89 11.91
CA ALA A 254 6.29 -1.97 11.08
C ALA A 254 5.44 -0.84 10.50
N MET A 255 4.23 -1.15 10.04
CA MET A 255 3.28 -0.13 9.56
C MET A 255 2.77 0.76 10.69
N ALA A 256 2.66 0.24 11.93
CA ALA A 256 2.31 1.04 13.09
C ALA A 256 3.33 2.15 13.32
N LEU A 257 4.64 1.88 13.16
CA LEU A 257 5.69 2.90 13.27
C LEU A 257 5.47 4.04 12.25
N ALA A 258 5.04 3.72 11.03
CA ALA A 258 4.75 4.72 10.00
C ALA A 258 3.44 5.49 10.25
N ALA A 259 2.46 4.88 10.95
CA ALA A 259 1.15 5.48 11.22
C ALA A 259 1.14 6.35 12.49
N ILE A 260 1.97 6.05 13.50
CA ILE A 260 2.04 6.78 14.76
C ILE A 260 2.17 8.29 14.57
N PRO A 261 3.09 8.82 13.73
CA PRO A 261 3.27 10.25 13.59
C PRO A 261 2.03 10.99 13.11
N ILE A 262 1.36 10.46 12.09
CA ILE A 262 0.17 11.12 11.53
C ILE A 262 -1.01 11.12 12.52
N ILE A 263 -1.22 9.98 13.21
CA ILE A 263 -2.28 9.86 14.22
C ILE A 263 -1.97 10.78 15.40
N TYR A 264 -0.71 10.82 15.84
CA TYR A 264 -0.25 11.68 16.93
C TYR A 264 -0.46 13.16 16.61
N THR A 265 0.05 13.64 15.46
CA THR A 265 0.00 15.06 15.10
C THR A 265 -1.44 15.57 15.02
N ILE A 266 -2.31 14.84 14.31
CA ILE A 266 -3.71 15.25 14.17
C ILE A 266 -4.48 15.15 15.50
N SER A 267 -4.19 14.14 16.33
CA SER A 267 -4.79 14.02 17.66
C SER A 267 -4.32 15.11 18.59
N GLU A 268 -3.02 15.46 18.58
CA GLU A 268 -2.46 16.55 19.38
C GLU A 268 -3.04 17.90 18.99
N ASP A 269 -3.17 18.16 17.68
CA ASP A 269 -3.82 19.38 17.17
C ASP A 269 -5.29 19.46 17.60
N ALA A 270 -6.03 18.34 17.53
CA ALA A 270 -7.42 18.28 17.99
C ALA A 270 -7.58 18.55 19.48
N LEU A 271 -6.69 17.99 20.31
CA LEU A 271 -6.67 18.22 21.76
C LEU A 271 -6.27 19.66 22.10
N SER A 272 -5.28 20.21 21.39
CA SER A 272 -4.79 21.58 21.60
C SER A 272 -5.75 22.65 21.10
N ALA A 273 -6.66 22.30 20.16
CA ALA A 273 -7.71 23.19 19.67
C ALA A 273 -8.84 23.43 20.69
N ILE A 274 -8.95 22.62 21.76
CA ILE A 274 -9.97 22.82 22.80
C ILE A 274 -9.67 24.10 23.57
N PRO A 275 -10.66 25.03 23.74
CA PRO A 275 -10.46 26.27 24.45
C PRO A 275 -10.01 26.05 25.90
N LYS A 276 -9.03 26.83 26.36
CA LYS A 276 -8.49 26.73 27.74
C LYS A 276 -9.53 26.92 28.83
N THR A 277 -10.62 27.63 28.53
CA THR A 277 -11.77 27.83 29.43
C THR A 277 -12.35 26.51 29.93
N PHE A 278 -12.34 25.42 29.11
CA PHE A 278 -12.80 24.10 29.54
C PHE A 278 -11.87 23.52 30.62
N THR A 279 -10.56 23.66 30.45
CA THR A 279 -9.57 23.23 31.41
C THR A 279 -9.68 24.03 32.71
N GLU A 280 -9.77 25.34 32.62
CA GLU A 280 -9.88 26.25 33.77
C GLU A 280 -11.17 26.02 34.57
N ALA A 281 -12.30 25.86 33.89
CA ALA A 281 -13.59 25.55 34.54
C ALA A 281 -13.55 24.20 35.28
N SER A 282 -12.98 23.16 34.66
CA SER A 282 -12.85 21.83 35.28
C SER A 282 -12.00 21.88 36.52
N LEU A 283 -10.84 22.54 36.45
CA LEU A 283 -9.93 22.73 37.61
C LEU A 283 -10.56 23.58 38.73
N ALA A 284 -11.36 24.61 38.36
CA ALA A 284 -12.07 25.44 39.34
C ALA A 284 -13.15 24.65 40.11
N LEU A 285 -13.72 23.61 39.50
CA LEU A 285 -14.64 22.65 40.17
C LEU A 285 -13.93 21.60 40.99
N GLY A 286 -12.58 21.68 41.11
CA GLY A 286 -11.78 20.77 41.94
C GLY A 286 -11.34 19.49 41.26
N ALA A 287 -11.53 19.35 39.95
CA ALA A 287 -11.06 18.19 39.19
C ALA A 287 -9.50 18.19 39.14
N SER A 288 -8.91 17.01 39.17
CA SER A 288 -7.46 16.85 38.93
C SER A 288 -7.11 17.06 37.48
N LYS A 289 -5.84 17.30 37.14
CA LYS A 289 -5.36 17.42 35.76
C LYS A 289 -5.69 16.16 34.95
N ALA A 290 -5.57 14.98 35.55
CA ALA A 290 -5.91 13.72 34.88
C ALA A 290 -7.41 13.62 34.60
N GLN A 291 -8.26 13.94 35.58
CA GLN A 291 -9.72 13.97 35.37
C GLN A 291 -10.11 14.97 34.27
N THR A 292 -9.52 16.16 34.28
CA THR A 292 -9.74 17.17 33.23
C THR A 292 -9.33 16.64 31.85
N ALA A 293 -8.17 15.99 31.72
CA ALA A 293 -7.69 15.44 30.44
C ALA A 293 -8.60 14.35 29.91
N PHE A 294 -8.95 13.34 30.72
CA PHE A 294 -9.69 12.17 30.27
C PHE A 294 -11.22 12.36 30.26
N LEU A 295 -11.78 13.17 31.13
CA LEU A 295 -13.25 13.33 31.26
C LEU A 295 -13.79 14.59 30.59
N VAL A 296 -12.94 15.57 30.28
CA VAL A 296 -13.37 16.83 29.66
C VAL A 296 -12.71 17.04 28.30
N ILE A 297 -11.36 17.07 28.23
CA ILE A 297 -10.65 17.41 27.00
C ILE A 297 -10.75 16.28 25.97
N LEU A 298 -10.47 15.05 26.37
CA LEU A 298 -10.51 13.89 25.46
C LEU A 298 -11.89 13.68 24.83
N PRO A 299 -13.02 13.68 25.57
CA PRO A 299 -14.34 13.61 24.98
C PRO A 299 -14.65 14.79 24.04
N ALA A 300 -14.22 16.01 24.39
CA ALA A 300 -14.41 17.18 23.54
C ALA A 300 -13.60 17.11 22.22
N ALA A 301 -12.41 16.49 22.24
CA ALA A 301 -11.53 16.29 21.09
C ALA A 301 -11.84 15.02 20.28
N THR A 302 -12.78 14.15 20.76
CA THR A 302 -13.10 12.86 20.10
C THR A 302 -13.34 12.97 18.60
N PRO A 303 -14.04 14.00 18.06
CA PRO A 303 -14.20 14.15 16.62
C PRO A 303 -12.89 14.21 15.84
N GLY A 304 -11.94 15.00 16.34
CA GLY A 304 -10.64 15.14 15.72
C GLY A 304 -9.76 13.88 15.86
N ILE A 305 -9.81 13.23 17.02
CA ILE A 305 -9.11 11.95 17.27
C ILE A 305 -9.64 10.85 16.35
N PHE A 306 -10.96 10.79 16.15
CA PHE A 306 -11.55 9.83 15.21
C PHE A 306 -11.10 10.11 13.77
N ALA A 307 -11.03 11.36 13.36
CA ALA A 307 -10.47 11.73 12.05
C ALA A 307 -9.00 11.32 11.93
N ALA A 308 -8.20 11.50 12.98
CA ALA A 308 -6.80 11.04 13.02
C ALA A 308 -6.66 9.53 12.81
N LEU A 309 -7.51 8.74 13.49
CA LEU A 309 -7.54 7.29 13.32
C LEU A 309 -7.91 6.87 11.90
N LEU A 310 -8.93 7.49 11.30
CA LEU A 310 -9.34 7.18 9.92
C LEU A 310 -8.27 7.53 8.90
N LEU A 311 -7.56 8.65 9.08
CA LEU A 311 -6.41 9.01 8.25
C LEU A 311 -5.26 8.01 8.44
N GLY A 312 -5.03 7.55 9.67
CA GLY A 312 -4.09 6.47 9.98
C GLY A 312 -4.44 5.17 9.26
N VAL A 313 -5.71 4.76 9.27
CA VAL A 313 -6.21 3.59 8.51
C VAL A 313 -5.92 3.76 7.03
N GLY A 314 -6.25 4.90 6.43
CA GLY A 314 -6.00 5.18 5.01
C GLY A 314 -4.52 5.10 4.65
N ARG A 315 -3.63 5.59 5.54
CA ARG A 315 -2.18 5.52 5.38
C ARG A 315 -1.68 4.08 5.37
N VAL A 316 -2.11 3.26 6.34
CA VAL A 316 -1.70 1.86 6.46
C VAL A 316 -2.27 1.01 5.33
N PHE A 317 -3.53 1.23 4.96
CA PHE A 317 -4.24 0.45 3.94
C PHE A 317 -3.55 0.53 2.56
N GLY A 318 -2.98 1.68 2.23
CA GLY A 318 -2.24 1.92 0.98
C GLY A 318 -0.73 1.71 1.07
N GLU A 319 -0.20 1.21 2.20
CA GLU A 319 1.26 1.07 2.36
C GLU A 319 1.80 -0.09 1.53
N THR A 320 2.77 0.23 0.67
CA THR A 320 3.31 -0.73 -0.32
C THR A 320 4.62 -1.34 0.16
N MET A 321 5.63 -0.51 0.46
CA MET A 321 6.99 -1.01 0.63
C MET A 321 7.20 -1.74 1.96
N ILE A 322 6.59 -1.25 3.03
CA ILE A 322 6.66 -1.94 4.33
C ILE A 322 5.92 -3.28 4.23
N ALA A 323 4.74 -3.31 3.56
CA ALA A 323 4.01 -4.54 3.34
C ALA A 323 4.85 -5.56 2.57
N LEU A 324 5.40 -5.14 1.43
CA LEU A 324 6.20 -6.00 0.55
C LEU A 324 7.39 -6.66 1.29
N MET A 325 8.04 -5.91 2.18
CA MET A 325 9.26 -6.37 2.87
C MET A 325 8.98 -7.14 4.16
N ALA A 326 7.88 -6.87 4.86
CA ALA A 326 7.67 -7.34 6.24
C ALA A 326 6.58 -8.41 6.40
N THR A 327 5.65 -8.56 5.42
CA THR A 327 4.50 -9.47 5.56
C THR A 327 4.73 -10.89 5.06
N GLY A 328 5.87 -11.16 4.40
CA GLY A 328 6.17 -12.44 3.77
C GLY A 328 5.51 -12.65 2.41
N ASN A 329 4.66 -11.74 1.98
CA ASN A 329 4.10 -11.60 0.63
C ASN A 329 3.46 -12.86 0.03
N ALA A 330 2.89 -13.75 0.87
CA ALA A 330 2.17 -14.95 0.46
C ALA A 330 0.64 -14.72 0.55
N ALA A 331 -0.09 -15.04 -0.51
CA ALA A 331 -1.54 -14.88 -0.58
C ALA A 331 -2.26 -16.02 0.16
N LEU A 332 -2.17 -16.03 1.50
CA LEU A 332 -2.78 -17.02 2.37
C LEU A 332 -4.01 -16.45 3.08
N VAL A 333 -5.08 -17.21 3.08
CA VAL A 333 -6.29 -16.91 3.85
C VAL A 333 -6.22 -17.64 5.20
N SER A 334 -5.81 -16.91 6.23
CA SER A 334 -5.70 -17.44 7.59
C SER A 334 -6.07 -16.37 8.62
N SER A 335 -6.59 -16.80 9.77
CA SER A 335 -6.85 -15.94 10.92
C SER A 335 -5.62 -15.72 11.81
N ASN A 336 -4.58 -16.56 11.64
CA ASN A 336 -3.37 -16.49 12.45
C ASN A 336 -2.53 -15.24 12.08
N PRO A 337 -2.23 -14.34 13.04
CA PRO A 337 -1.43 -13.14 12.77
C PRO A 337 0.05 -13.45 12.47
N PHE A 338 0.54 -14.64 12.84
CA PHE A 338 1.92 -15.06 12.64
C PHE A 338 2.14 -15.83 11.33
N GLU A 339 1.19 -15.79 10.42
CA GLU A 339 1.34 -16.31 9.07
C GLU A 339 1.55 -15.19 8.06
N SER A 340 2.26 -15.55 6.98
CA SER A 340 2.51 -14.63 5.88
C SER A 340 1.20 -14.22 5.21
N VAL A 341 1.14 -12.97 4.77
CA VAL A 341 0.01 -12.43 4.04
C VAL A 341 0.49 -11.57 2.88
N ARG A 342 -0.39 -11.39 1.90
CA ARG A 342 -0.17 -10.49 0.78
C ARG A 342 -1.20 -9.40 0.81
N THR A 343 -0.81 -8.15 0.55
CA THR A 343 -1.70 -6.99 0.53
C THR A 343 -1.92 -6.49 -0.89
N PHE A 344 -3.02 -5.78 -1.14
CA PHE A 344 -3.30 -5.16 -2.43
C PHE A 344 -2.15 -4.27 -2.92
N ALA A 345 -1.69 -3.35 -2.06
CA ALA A 345 -0.64 -2.41 -2.43
C ALA A 345 0.71 -3.11 -2.69
N ALA A 346 1.07 -4.12 -1.87
CA ALA A 346 2.28 -4.91 -2.08
C ALA A 346 2.24 -5.70 -3.39
N THR A 347 1.07 -6.24 -3.77
CA THR A 347 0.90 -6.95 -5.04
C THR A 347 1.18 -6.05 -6.23
N ILE A 348 0.60 -4.84 -6.24
CA ILE A 348 0.88 -3.85 -7.30
C ILE A 348 2.37 -3.52 -7.33
N GLY A 349 2.98 -3.24 -6.17
CA GLY A 349 4.39 -2.88 -6.07
C GLY A 349 5.36 -4.00 -6.49
N ALA A 350 4.98 -5.26 -6.29
CA ALA A 350 5.79 -6.41 -6.66
C ALA A 350 5.69 -6.74 -8.16
N GLU A 351 4.49 -6.69 -8.73
CA GLU A 351 4.21 -7.34 -10.02
C GLU A 351 4.02 -6.36 -11.18
N MET A 352 3.73 -5.07 -10.93
CA MET A 352 3.44 -4.11 -12.00
C MET A 352 4.58 -3.97 -13.02
N ALA A 353 5.83 -4.05 -12.57
CA ALA A 353 6.99 -3.90 -13.45
C ALA A 353 7.25 -5.14 -14.34
N GLU A 354 6.67 -6.29 -13.98
CA GLU A 354 6.86 -7.57 -14.66
C GLU A 354 5.73 -7.88 -15.65
N THR A 355 4.63 -7.08 -15.62
CA THR A 355 3.46 -7.31 -16.47
C THR A 355 3.62 -6.69 -17.85
N VAL A 356 3.07 -7.36 -18.87
CA VAL A 356 3.01 -6.85 -20.24
C VAL A 356 1.77 -5.98 -20.43
N PHE A 357 1.96 -4.83 -21.06
CA PHE A 357 0.88 -3.89 -21.35
C PHE A 357 -0.24 -4.56 -22.19
N GLY A 358 -1.47 -4.42 -21.72
CA GLY A 358 -2.65 -4.95 -22.40
C GLY A 358 -3.01 -6.41 -22.06
N GLU A 359 -2.19 -7.12 -21.28
CA GLU A 359 -2.53 -8.44 -20.79
C GLU A 359 -3.52 -8.40 -19.61
N THR A 360 -4.14 -9.57 -19.34
CA THR A 360 -5.10 -9.72 -18.25
C THR A 360 -4.50 -9.37 -16.91
N HIS A 361 -3.28 -9.84 -16.62
CA HIS A 361 -2.58 -9.57 -15.35
C HIS A 361 -2.38 -8.06 -15.15
N TYR A 362 -1.92 -7.34 -16.19
CA TYR A 362 -1.79 -5.88 -16.17
C TYR A 362 -3.13 -5.19 -15.78
N SER A 363 -4.21 -5.57 -16.47
CA SER A 363 -5.54 -5.00 -16.21
C SER A 363 -6.06 -5.31 -14.80
N VAL A 364 -5.76 -6.51 -14.26
CA VAL A 364 -6.12 -6.91 -12.89
C VAL A 364 -5.38 -6.05 -11.85
N LEU A 365 -4.11 -5.73 -12.05
CA LEU A 365 -3.37 -4.85 -11.14
C LEU A 365 -3.95 -3.43 -11.14
N PHE A 366 -4.39 -2.91 -12.29
CA PHE A 366 -5.13 -1.64 -12.36
C PHE A 366 -6.48 -1.70 -11.67
N PHE A 367 -7.17 -2.85 -11.77
CA PHE A 367 -8.41 -3.07 -11.03
C PHE A 367 -8.19 -3.05 -9.51
N ILE A 368 -7.12 -3.70 -9.01
CA ILE A 368 -6.72 -3.62 -7.59
C ILE A 368 -6.42 -2.17 -7.20
N GLY A 369 -5.72 -1.42 -8.05
CA GLY A 369 -5.47 0.01 -7.85
C GLY A 369 -6.76 0.83 -7.74
N SER A 370 -7.75 0.54 -8.60
CA SER A 370 -9.08 1.17 -8.55
C SER A 370 -9.81 0.84 -7.24
N LEU A 371 -9.76 -0.40 -6.77
CA LEU A 371 -10.34 -0.82 -5.50
C LEU A 371 -9.67 -0.10 -4.31
N LEU A 372 -8.34 -0.01 -4.29
CA LEU A 372 -7.60 0.73 -3.28
C LEU A 372 -8.01 2.20 -3.25
N PHE A 373 -8.13 2.82 -4.42
CA PHE A 373 -8.54 4.22 -4.52
C PHE A 373 -9.96 4.44 -4.00
N ILE A 374 -10.93 3.60 -4.43
CA ILE A 374 -12.34 3.68 -3.98
C ILE A 374 -12.42 3.49 -2.46
N PHE A 375 -11.70 2.52 -1.92
CA PHE A 375 -11.68 2.25 -0.49
C PHE A 375 -11.07 3.41 0.31
N SER A 376 -9.91 3.90 -0.11
CA SER A 376 -9.24 5.05 0.52
C SER A 376 -10.08 6.32 0.44
N PHE A 377 -10.66 6.61 -0.73
CA PHE A 377 -11.57 7.73 -0.90
C PHE A 377 -12.83 7.60 -0.02
N GLY A 378 -13.41 6.39 0.01
CA GLY A 378 -14.58 6.10 0.85
C GLY A 378 -14.29 6.30 2.34
N LEU A 379 -13.14 5.84 2.84
CA LEU A 379 -12.73 6.06 4.23
C LEU A 379 -12.56 7.56 4.54
N ASN A 380 -11.89 8.32 3.66
CA ASN A 380 -11.69 9.75 3.85
C ASN A 380 -13.02 10.51 3.81
N ALA A 381 -13.91 10.19 2.87
CA ALA A 381 -15.24 10.77 2.79
C ALA A 381 -16.07 10.45 4.04
N LEU A 382 -16.03 9.20 4.52
CA LEU A 382 -16.70 8.78 5.74
C LEU A 382 -16.17 9.55 6.96
N ALA A 383 -14.85 9.73 7.06
CA ALA A 383 -14.22 10.54 8.09
C ALA A 383 -14.78 11.95 8.11
N GLU A 384 -14.80 12.60 6.95
CA GLU A 384 -15.27 13.99 6.83
C GLU A 384 -16.77 14.13 7.14
N PHE A 385 -17.61 13.26 6.58
CA PHE A 385 -19.07 13.28 6.82
C PHE A 385 -19.41 12.99 8.28
N TYR A 386 -18.76 12.00 8.90
CA TYR A 386 -19.03 11.63 10.28
C TYR A 386 -18.58 12.72 11.26
N VAL A 387 -17.39 13.28 11.05
CA VAL A 387 -16.84 14.36 11.87
C VAL A 387 -17.68 15.62 11.73
N LYS A 388 -17.93 16.10 10.48
CA LYS A 388 -18.73 17.31 10.25
C LYS A 388 -20.21 17.11 10.56
N GLY A 389 -20.79 15.99 10.18
CA GLY A 389 -22.23 15.76 10.24
C GLY A 389 -22.78 15.43 11.63
N LYS A 390 -22.15 14.53 12.38
CA LYS A 390 -22.67 14.06 13.66
C LYS A 390 -21.93 14.57 14.88
N LEU A 391 -20.59 14.60 14.83
CA LEU A 391 -19.81 14.89 16.02
C LEU A 391 -19.80 16.38 16.32
N ILE A 392 -19.56 17.25 15.34
CA ILE A 392 -19.58 18.71 15.55
C ILE A 392 -20.95 19.18 16.03
N LYS A 393 -22.06 18.70 15.43
CA LYS A 393 -23.41 19.05 15.85
C LYS A 393 -23.72 18.60 17.29
N LYS A 394 -23.30 17.39 17.67
CA LYS A 394 -23.51 16.86 19.02
C LYS A 394 -22.77 17.70 20.10
N PHE A 395 -21.58 18.22 19.79
CA PHE A 395 -20.78 19.00 20.73
C PHE A 395 -21.07 20.49 20.69
N GLN A 396 -21.66 21.01 19.60
CA GLN A 396 -22.11 22.42 19.51
C GLN A 396 -23.53 22.66 20.05
N GLY A 397 -24.23 21.60 20.53
CA GLY A 397 -25.56 21.75 21.13
C GLY A 397 -26.66 22.11 20.13
N LYS A 398 -26.50 21.79 18.86
CA LYS A 398 -27.51 21.95 17.79
C LYS A 398 -28.04 20.61 17.31
#